data_b8a3c46f9ad17e1adf13811a7051fc35
#
_entry.id   b8a3c46f9ad17e1adf13811a7051fc35
#
_cell.length_a   1.000
_cell.length_b   1.000
_cell.length_c   1.000
_cell.angle_alpha   90.00
_cell.angle_beta   90.00
_cell.angle_gamma   90.00
#
_symmetry.space_group_name_H-M   'P 1'
#
loop_
_entity.id
_entity.type
_entity.pdbx_description
1 polymer ?
#
loop_
_entity_poly.entity_id
_entity_poly.type
_entity_poly.pdbx_seq_one_letter_code
_entity_poly.pdbx_strand_id
1 'polypeptide(L)'
;MAISSSIGSVSVKKLDPNATIPTKANPLDAGYDLYALVSGSAILNPGETKLVPTGIAMAIPRAYAGLIWDRSSMGTKGIHRFAGVVDAGYRGEIRVCLYNSNDRPYRLSSGDRIAQILIQKVDDFYLREVENLNETDRGNGGFGSSGV
;
A
#
# COMPACT_ATOMS: atom_id res chain seq x y z
N MET A 1 -21.05 -23.05 6.10
CA MET A 1 -21.53 -21.79 6.71
C MET A 1 -20.59 -20.68 6.34
N ALA A 2 -21.00 -19.82 5.45
CA ALA A 2 -20.22 -18.65 5.10
C ALA A 2 -20.54 -17.55 6.10
N ILE A 3 -19.61 -17.24 7.01
CA ILE A 3 -19.68 -16.03 7.82
C ILE A 3 -18.98 -14.95 7.00
N SER A 4 -19.71 -14.37 6.06
CA SER A 4 -19.32 -13.11 5.46
C SER A 4 -19.81 -12.00 6.40
N SER A 5 -19.07 -11.72 7.45
CA SER A 5 -19.18 -10.45 8.14
C SER A 5 -18.34 -9.44 7.39
N SER A 6 -18.80 -8.94 6.26
CA SER A 6 -18.23 -7.74 5.66
C SER A 6 -18.49 -6.59 6.63
N ILE A 7 -17.43 -6.11 7.26
CA ILE A 7 -17.47 -5.05 8.28
C ILE A 7 -17.94 -3.72 7.68
N GLY A 8 -18.08 -3.65 6.37
CA GLY A 8 -18.50 -2.47 5.62
C GLY A 8 -18.12 -2.52 4.16
N SER A 9 -18.34 -1.43 3.45
CA SER A 9 -17.95 -1.25 2.06
C SER A 9 -17.00 -0.06 1.91
N VAL A 10 -16.08 -0.16 0.96
CA VAL A 10 -15.22 0.95 0.52
C VAL A 10 -15.66 1.33 -0.88
N SER A 11 -16.06 2.60 -1.06
CA SER A 11 -16.42 3.10 -2.39
C SER A 11 -15.16 3.31 -3.22
N VAL A 12 -15.16 2.80 -4.45
CA VAL A 12 -14.06 2.97 -5.41
C VAL A 12 -14.61 3.63 -6.67
N LYS A 13 -13.95 4.70 -7.11
CA LYS A 13 -14.29 5.41 -8.33
C LYS A 13 -13.20 5.18 -9.38
N LYS A 14 -13.57 4.78 -10.57
CA LYS A 14 -12.69 4.86 -11.73
C LYS A 14 -12.57 6.31 -12.18
N LEU A 15 -11.34 6.80 -12.29
CA LEU A 15 -11.01 8.12 -12.85
C LEU A 15 -10.75 8.00 -14.37
N ASP A 16 -10.46 6.79 -14.81
CA ASP A 16 -10.27 6.43 -16.21
C ASP A 16 -11.10 5.15 -16.50
N PRO A 17 -11.82 5.08 -17.63
CA PRO A 17 -12.64 3.91 -17.96
C PRO A 17 -11.82 2.61 -18.09
N ASN A 18 -10.53 2.70 -18.41
CA ASN A 18 -9.62 1.55 -18.52
C ASN A 18 -9.02 1.11 -17.17
N ALA A 19 -9.27 1.85 -16.09
CA ALA A 19 -8.80 1.46 -14.78
C ALA A 19 -9.45 0.16 -14.30
N THR A 20 -8.70 -0.61 -13.53
CA THR A 20 -9.18 -1.87 -12.93
C THR A 20 -9.49 -1.63 -11.45
N ILE A 21 -10.68 -2.01 -11.01
CA ILE A 21 -11.04 -2.01 -9.59
C ILE A 21 -10.16 -3.03 -8.85
N PRO A 22 -9.63 -2.69 -7.66
CA PRO A 22 -8.83 -3.61 -6.86
C PRO A 22 -9.55 -4.93 -6.55
N THR A 23 -8.86 -6.04 -6.68
CA THR A 23 -9.43 -7.38 -6.48
C THR A 23 -8.57 -8.21 -5.53
N LYS A 24 -9.17 -9.23 -4.93
CA LYS A 24 -8.45 -10.31 -4.24
C LYS A 24 -8.38 -11.53 -5.16
N ALA A 25 -7.23 -12.18 -5.21
CA ALA A 25 -7.08 -13.45 -5.92
C ALA A 25 -7.84 -14.57 -5.18
N ASN A 26 -7.79 -14.56 -3.84
CA ASN A 26 -8.50 -15.50 -2.99
C ASN A 26 -9.33 -14.75 -1.93
N PRO A 27 -10.46 -15.28 -1.49
CA PRO A 27 -11.34 -14.61 -0.51
C PRO A 27 -10.66 -14.29 0.82
N LEU A 28 -9.64 -15.05 1.22
CA LEU A 28 -8.90 -14.89 2.48
C LEU A 28 -7.63 -14.05 2.35
N ASP A 29 -7.31 -13.54 1.16
CA ASP A 29 -6.17 -12.66 0.99
C ASP A 29 -6.38 -11.36 1.81
N ALA A 30 -5.32 -10.88 2.44
CA ALA A 30 -5.39 -9.69 3.28
C ALA A 30 -5.55 -8.40 2.46
N GLY A 31 -4.87 -8.32 1.32
CA GLY A 31 -4.84 -7.14 0.46
C GLY A 31 -5.63 -7.31 -0.83
N TYR A 32 -5.99 -6.17 -1.40
CA TYR A 32 -6.56 -6.06 -2.74
C TYR A 32 -5.47 -5.66 -3.72
N ASP A 33 -5.32 -6.38 -4.83
CA ASP A 33 -4.34 -6.06 -5.87
C ASP A 33 -4.63 -4.69 -6.51
N LEU A 34 -3.59 -3.88 -6.65
CA LEU A 34 -3.59 -2.61 -7.39
C LEU A 34 -2.96 -2.82 -8.75
N TYR A 35 -3.59 -2.28 -9.78
CA TYR A 35 -3.24 -2.48 -11.18
C TYR A 35 -2.64 -1.22 -11.77
N ALA A 36 -1.53 -1.36 -12.49
CA ALA A 36 -0.94 -0.25 -13.23
C ALA A 36 -1.87 0.21 -14.36
N LEU A 37 -1.97 1.52 -14.54
CA LEU A 37 -2.62 2.14 -15.69
C LEU A 37 -1.59 3.05 -16.38
N VAL A 38 -0.90 2.50 -17.38
CA VAL A 38 0.12 3.22 -18.14
C VAL A 38 -0.23 3.18 -19.64
N SER A 39 0.21 4.18 -20.38
CA SER A 39 0.06 4.19 -21.84
C SER A 39 1.08 3.22 -22.46
N GLY A 40 0.59 2.11 -22.99
CA GLY A 40 1.44 1.06 -23.54
C GLY A 40 2.24 0.35 -22.45
N SER A 41 3.50 0.75 -22.28
CA SER A 41 4.38 0.23 -21.22
C SER A 41 5.24 1.35 -20.63
N ALA A 42 5.65 1.16 -19.38
CA ALA A 42 6.60 2.05 -18.70
C ALA A 42 7.86 1.27 -18.32
N ILE A 43 8.99 1.95 -18.35
CA ILE A 43 10.28 1.41 -17.89
C ILE A 43 10.61 2.04 -16.55
N LEU A 44 10.99 1.21 -15.59
CA LEU A 44 11.55 1.59 -14.31
C LEU A 44 13.03 1.22 -14.32
N ASN A 45 13.90 2.22 -14.49
CA ASN A 45 15.35 1.98 -14.61
C ASN A 45 15.95 1.57 -13.25
N PRO A 46 17.18 0.97 -13.25
CA PRO A 46 17.90 0.70 -12.00
C PRO A 46 18.01 1.92 -11.09
N GLY A 47 17.66 1.77 -9.82
CA GLY A 47 17.69 2.86 -8.84
C GLY A 47 16.62 3.94 -9.04
N GLU A 48 15.74 3.78 -10.02
CA GLU A 48 14.66 4.76 -10.29
C GLU A 48 13.49 4.56 -9.33
N THR A 49 12.94 5.68 -8.88
CA THR A 49 11.63 5.76 -8.21
C THR A 49 10.62 6.37 -9.17
N LYS A 50 9.49 5.70 -9.37
CA LYS A 50 8.44 6.14 -10.30
C LYS A 50 7.06 6.04 -9.66
N LEU A 51 6.28 7.11 -9.79
CA LEU A 51 4.90 7.15 -9.35
C LEU A 51 3.99 6.59 -10.44
N VAL A 52 3.49 5.37 -10.23
CA VAL A 52 2.69 4.63 -11.21
C VAL A 52 1.20 4.86 -10.95
N PRO A 53 0.44 5.38 -11.92
CA PRO A 53 -0.98 5.60 -11.78
C PRO A 53 -1.76 4.27 -11.80
N THR A 54 -2.90 4.26 -11.11
CA THR A 54 -3.86 3.15 -11.11
C THR A 54 -5.21 3.53 -11.75
N GLY A 55 -5.44 4.83 -11.93
CA GLY A 55 -6.69 5.35 -12.49
C GLY A 55 -7.91 5.22 -11.57
N ILE A 56 -7.70 4.95 -10.28
CA ILE A 56 -8.80 4.85 -9.30
C ILE A 56 -8.64 5.82 -8.14
N ALA A 57 -9.76 6.20 -7.53
CA ALA A 57 -9.84 6.87 -6.24
C ALA A 57 -10.70 6.03 -5.29
N MET A 58 -10.41 6.11 -3.99
CA MET A 58 -11.12 5.34 -2.97
C MET A 58 -11.61 6.26 -1.85
N ALA A 59 -12.78 5.97 -1.30
CA ALA A 59 -13.27 6.58 -0.08
C ALA A 59 -13.06 5.61 1.09
N ILE A 60 -11.88 5.69 1.70
CA ILE A 60 -11.56 4.90 2.89
C ILE A 60 -12.45 5.37 4.05
N PRO A 61 -13.15 4.48 4.76
CA PRO A 61 -14.00 4.87 5.88
C PRO A 61 -13.21 5.51 7.03
N ARG A 62 -13.86 6.40 7.77
CA ARG A 62 -13.29 6.97 9.00
C ARG A 62 -12.84 5.85 9.96
N ALA A 63 -11.76 6.07 10.70
CA ALA A 63 -11.07 5.11 11.55
C ALA A 63 -10.39 3.95 10.80
N TYR A 64 -10.21 4.09 9.49
CA TYR A 64 -9.40 3.19 8.67
C TYR A 64 -8.38 3.96 7.83
N ALA A 65 -7.34 3.26 7.42
CA ALA A 65 -6.38 3.74 6.43
C ALA A 65 -6.19 2.69 5.35
N GLY A 66 -5.88 3.11 4.15
CA GLY A 66 -5.37 2.24 3.11
C GLY A 66 -3.86 2.11 3.24
N LEU A 67 -3.35 0.91 3.39
CA LEU A 67 -1.91 0.65 3.46
C LEU A 67 -1.48 -0.06 2.20
N ILE A 68 -0.68 0.61 1.38
CA ILE A 68 -0.11 0.02 0.18
C ILE A 68 1.13 -0.76 0.57
N TRP A 69 1.14 -2.04 0.22
CA TRP A 69 2.25 -2.97 0.45
C TRP A 69 2.75 -3.57 -0.85
N ASP A 70 3.99 -4.05 -0.84
CA ASP A 70 4.52 -4.87 -1.93
C ASP A 70 3.66 -6.13 -2.10
N ARG A 71 3.50 -6.57 -3.34
CA ARG A 71 3.14 -7.96 -3.59
C ARG A 71 4.41 -8.81 -3.45
N SER A 72 4.29 -9.99 -2.88
CA SER A 72 5.45 -10.90 -2.69
C SER A 72 6.21 -11.16 -4.00
N SER A 73 5.48 -11.33 -5.11
CA SER A 73 6.10 -11.53 -6.42
C SER A 73 6.84 -10.30 -6.97
N MET A 74 6.49 -9.09 -6.54
CA MET A 74 7.21 -7.87 -6.89
C MET A 74 8.43 -7.69 -5.98
N GLY A 75 8.26 -7.87 -4.67
CA GLY A 75 9.34 -7.77 -3.71
C GLY A 75 10.47 -8.75 -3.98
N THR A 76 10.17 -10.01 -4.30
CA THR A 76 11.18 -11.02 -4.66
C THR A 76 11.92 -10.71 -5.97
N LYS A 77 11.35 -9.89 -6.84
CA LYS A 77 12.00 -9.37 -8.05
C LYS A 77 12.78 -8.07 -7.82
N GLY A 78 12.89 -7.61 -6.56
CA GLY A 78 13.58 -6.36 -6.23
C GLY A 78 12.82 -5.10 -6.64
N ILE A 79 11.50 -5.21 -6.82
CA ILE A 79 10.63 -4.06 -7.08
C ILE A 79 9.83 -3.77 -5.82
N HIS A 80 10.09 -2.62 -5.22
CA HIS A 80 9.52 -2.20 -3.95
C HIS A 80 8.65 -0.95 -4.11
N ARG A 81 7.75 -0.72 -3.16
CA ARG A 81 7.02 0.52 -3.04
C ARG A 81 7.61 1.40 -1.94
N PHE A 82 7.62 2.70 -2.15
CA PHE A 82 7.88 3.70 -1.13
C PHE A 82 6.59 4.40 -0.73
N ALA A 83 6.54 4.97 0.49
CA ALA A 83 5.34 5.58 1.08
C ALA A 83 4.18 4.57 1.19
N GLY A 84 2.95 5.01 1.01
CA GLY A 84 1.82 4.12 0.80
C GLY A 84 0.74 4.15 1.86
N VAL A 85 0.69 5.14 2.75
CA VAL A 85 -0.48 5.38 3.60
C VAL A 85 -1.48 6.25 2.84
N VAL A 86 -2.70 5.73 2.69
CA VAL A 86 -3.83 6.43 2.07
C VAL A 86 -4.81 6.80 3.19
N ASP A 87 -4.93 8.09 3.45
CA ASP A 87 -5.78 8.63 4.50
C ASP A 87 -7.27 8.49 4.17
N ALA A 88 -8.10 8.36 5.22
CA ALA A 88 -9.56 8.28 5.06
C ALA A 88 -10.16 9.50 4.33
N GLY A 89 -9.57 10.68 4.50
CA GLY A 89 -10.01 11.92 3.83
C GLY A 89 -9.50 12.10 2.40
N TYR A 90 -8.57 11.27 1.92
CA TYR A 90 -8.01 11.41 0.58
C TYR A 90 -9.01 10.98 -0.51
N ARG A 91 -9.17 11.80 -1.54
CA ARG A 91 -10.08 11.56 -2.66
C ARG A 91 -9.39 11.62 -4.03
N GLY A 92 -8.07 11.81 -4.03
CA GLY A 92 -7.27 11.81 -5.25
C GLY A 92 -7.01 10.40 -5.78
N GLU A 93 -6.32 10.35 -6.90
CA GLU A 93 -5.89 9.10 -7.52
C GLU A 93 -4.94 8.32 -6.59
N ILE A 94 -5.21 7.04 -6.41
CA ILE A 94 -4.28 6.11 -5.78
C ILE A 94 -3.14 5.85 -6.78
N ARG A 95 -1.93 6.24 -6.41
CA ARG A 95 -0.72 5.99 -7.19
C ARG A 95 0.27 5.18 -6.37
N VAL A 96 0.97 4.28 -7.02
CA VAL A 96 1.98 3.42 -6.39
C VAL A 96 3.37 3.95 -6.71
N CYS A 97 4.11 4.32 -5.68
CA CYS A 97 5.49 4.79 -5.80
C CYS A 97 6.42 3.57 -5.84
N LEU A 98 6.81 3.11 -7.02
CA LEU A 98 7.68 1.95 -7.21
C LEU A 98 9.15 2.35 -7.28
N TYR A 99 10.00 1.49 -6.74
CA TYR A 99 11.45 1.58 -6.78
C TYR A 99 12.04 0.29 -7.35
N ASN A 100 13.00 0.42 -8.26
CA ASN A 100 13.74 -0.72 -8.81
C ASN A 100 15.10 -0.83 -8.14
N SER A 101 15.28 -1.84 -7.28
CA SER A 101 16.55 -2.13 -6.60
C SER A 101 17.51 -3.01 -7.41
N ASN A 102 17.13 -3.39 -8.64
CA ASN A 102 17.96 -4.22 -9.51
C ASN A 102 18.97 -3.37 -10.30
N ASP A 103 19.92 -4.06 -10.93
CA ASP A 103 20.92 -3.51 -11.85
C ASP A 103 20.43 -3.45 -13.32
N ARG A 104 19.19 -3.85 -13.59
CA ARG A 104 18.56 -3.88 -14.92
C ARG A 104 17.18 -3.23 -14.91
N PRO A 105 16.74 -2.68 -16.06
CA PRO A 105 15.42 -2.09 -16.17
C PRO A 105 14.31 -3.11 -15.94
N TYR A 106 13.22 -2.65 -15.31
CA TYR A 106 11.99 -3.40 -15.15
C TYR A 106 10.88 -2.80 -16.00
N ARG A 107 10.21 -3.62 -16.81
CA ARG A 107 9.11 -3.17 -17.67
C ARG A 107 7.78 -3.41 -16.97
N LEU A 108 6.95 -2.36 -16.95
CA LEU A 108 5.56 -2.38 -16.50
C LEU A 108 4.63 -2.25 -17.70
N SER A 109 3.56 -3.01 -17.70
CA SER A 109 2.46 -2.88 -18.66
C SER A 109 1.16 -2.50 -17.97
N SER A 110 0.23 -1.89 -18.70
CA SER A 110 -1.09 -1.61 -18.16
C SER A 110 -1.79 -2.92 -17.79
N GLY A 111 -2.44 -2.95 -16.62
CA GLY A 111 -3.05 -4.16 -16.07
C GLY A 111 -2.12 -5.04 -15.23
N ASP A 112 -0.82 -4.73 -15.15
CA ASP A 112 0.07 -5.42 -14.22
C ASP A 112 -0.34 -5.15 -12.78
N ARG A 113 -0.34 -6.19 -11.94
CA ARG A 113 -0.56 -6.09 -10.50
C ARG A 113 0.73 -5.66 -9.82
N ILE A 114 0.82 -4.39 -9.45
CA ILE A 114 2.07 -3.74 -9.01
C ILE A 114 2.22 -3.60 -7.51
N ALA A 115 1.14 -3.69 -6.77
CA ALA A 115 1.09 -3.60 -5.31
C ALA A 115 -0.21 -4.21 -4.80
N GLN A 116 -0.41 -4.19 -3.49
CA GLN A 116 -1.68 -4.50 -2.85
C GLN A 116 -2.03 -3.43 -1.83
N ILE A 117 -3.32 -3.21 -1.60
CA ILE A 117 -3.81 -2.30 -0.57
C ILE A 117 -4.59 -3.05 0.50
N LEU A 118 -4.22 -2.85 1.77
CA LEU A 118 -4.95 -3.33 2.93
C LEU A 118 -5.79 -2.20 3.49
N ILE A 119 -7.02 -2.49 3.89
CA ILE A 119 -7.87 -1.55 4.62
C ILE A 119 -7.72 -1.87 6.11
N GLN A 120 -6.92 -1.08 6.78
CA GLN A 120 -6.50 -1.29 8.17
C GLN A 120 -7.24 -0.35 9.09
N LYS A 121 -7.81 -0.89 10.18
CA LYS A 121 -8.35 -0.05 11.25
C LYS A 121 -7.21 0.69 11.94
N VAL A 122 -7.38 1.98 12.17
CA VAL A 122 -6.47 2.83 12.92
C VAL A 122 -7.24 3.53 14.03
N ASP A 123 -6.71 3.45 15.23
CA ASP A 123 -7.28 4.13 16.38
C ASP A 123 -6.77 5.57 16.45
N ASP A 124 -7.64 6.47 16.88
CA ASP A 124 -7.32 7.88 17.03
C ASP A 124 -7.00 8.16 18.52
N PHE A 125 -5.73 8.42 18.79
CA PHE A 125 -5.25 8.70 20.13
C PHE A 125 -4.93 10.18 20.30
N TYR A 126 -5.34 10.73 21.43
CA TYR A 126 -4.88 12.06 21.82
C TYR A 126 -3.40 11.99 22.24
N LEU A 127 -2.55 12.72 21.53
CA LEU A 127 -1.13 12.83 21.85
C LEU A 127 -0.93 13.96 22.89
N ARG A 128 -0.38 13.59 24.05
CA ARG A 128 -0.09 14.52 25.14
C ARG A 128 1.42 14.58 25.36
N GLU A 129 1.96 15.78 25.36
CA GLU A 129 3.34 16.01 25.78
C GLU A 129 3.48 15.77 27.28
N VAL A 130 4.52 15.06 27.67
CA VAL A 130 4.89 14.80 29.06
C VAL A 130 6.41 14.95 29.20
N GLU A 131 6.87 15.33 30.40
CA GLU A 131 8.31 15.45 30.66
C GLU A 131 8.99 14.09 30.74
N ASN A 132 8.31 13.08 31.26
CA ASN A 132 8.85 11.74 31.45
C ASN A 132 7.84 10.68 31.02
N LEU A 133 8.33 9.61 30.38
CA LEU A 133 7.58 8.40 30.13
C LEU A 133 7.74 7.42 31.30
N ASN A 134 6.80 6.50 31.46
CA ASN A 134 6.92 5.40 32.40
C ASN A 134 8.12 4.50 32.05
N GLU A 135 8.74 3.94 33.06
CA GLU A 135 9.83 2.99 32.90
C GLU A 135 9.33 1.62 32.46
N THR A 136 10.16 0.94 31.66
CA THR A 136 9.95 -0.45 31.23
C THR A 136 11.27 -1.21 31.30
N ASP A 137 11.21 -2.54 31.39
CA ASP A 137 12.41 -3.39 31.40
C ASP A 137 13.28 -3.21 30.16
N ARG A 138 12.67 -2.91 29.01
CA ARG A 138 13.40 -2.62 27.77
C ARG A 138 14.05 -1.24 27.76
N GLY A 139 13.45 -0.26 28.45
CA GLY A 139 13.92 1.11 28.47
C GLY A 139 14.12 1.69 27.06
N ASN A 140 15.28 2.26 26.81
CA ASN A 140 15.68 2.83 25.52
C ASN A 140 16.44 1.85 24.60
N GLY A 141 16.47 0.56 24.94
CA GLY A 141 17.13 -0.47 24.14
C GLY A 141 16.49 -0.63 22.75
N GLY A 142 17.32 -0.53 21.71
CA GLY A 142 16.89 -0.65 20.32
C GLY A 142 18.11 -0.73 19.39
N PHE A 143 17.85 -0.77 18.07
CA PHE A 143 18.89 -0.76 17.01
C PHE A 143 20.00 -1.79 17.20
N GLY A 144 19.63 -3.01 17.65
CA GLY A 144 20.58 -4.12 17.88
C GLY A 144 21.15 -4.16 19.29
N SER A 145 20.63 -3.40 20.25
CA SER A 145 21.08 -3.41 21.65
C SER A 145 20.92 -4.80 22.34
N SER A 146 20.10 -5.67 21.79
CA SER A 146 19.89 -7.05 22.26
C SER A 146 20.80 -8.08 21.58
N GLY A 147 21.74 -7.63 20.74
CA GLY A 147 22.64 -8.50 19.97
C GLY A 147 22.02 -9.07 18.68
N VAL A 148 22.82 -9.75 17.89
CA VAL A 148 22.41 -10.53 16.70
C VAL A 148 22.47 -12.02 17.02
#